data_36ecf5c40ff4a9e2146a368a413f5a67
#
_entry.id   36ecf5c40ff4a9e2146a368a413f5a67
#
_cell.length_a   1.000
_cell.length_b   1.000
_cell.length_c   1.000
_cell.angle_alpha   90.00
_cell.angle_beta   90.00
_cell.angle_gamma   90.00
#
_symmetry.space_group_name_H-M   'P 1'
#
loop_
_entity.id
_entity.type
_entity.pdbx_description
1 polymer ?
#
loop_
_entity_poly.entity_id
_entity_poly.type
_entity_poly.pdbx_seq_one_letter_code
_entity_poly.pdbx_strand_id
1 'polypeptide(L)'
;MQKTEVHSPYNNPLPMDSSWLETLQKIGARIESGVVRDFGNPTAERQATQSSAIFADLSHLAALHFSGKDAESFLQGQLSCDVKAIPQGGSSLGGYCTPKGRMLASFTLLRTQDGFVMLLSTSIAAAIQKRLAMFVLRSQVKIDMPGDGIVLIGLAGPACRDAFSESFDGTFPAGLQVFQLFGERLLLLVPLSSAPATITGICTRFVPVGSGDWQWIEIFLGIPLITAPTQDQLIPQMANMELIGGVSFKKGCYTGQEIVARTQNLGKVKRRMYRAHLEVEASPGDELFSDDLGAQVSGLVVNAQPAPGGGCDLLAVAQVGSHDSSTVHLKTPDGPALKFIPLPYDIT
;
A
#
# COMPACT_ATOMS: atom_id res chain seq x y z
N MET A 1 37.97 -0.16 1.78
CA MET A 1 37.23 0.03 0.52
C MET A 1 35.87 0.58 0.88
N GLN A 2 35.68 1.88 0.68
CA GLN A 2 34.38 2.54 0.90
C GLN A 2 33.42 2.05 -0.18
N LYS A 3 32.31 1.43 0.23
CA LYS A 3 31.17 1.16 -0.65
C LYS A 3 30.53 2.50 -0.98
N THR A 4 30.68 2.95 -2.20
CA THR A 4 29.91 4.04 -2.80
C THR A 4 28.44 3.59 -2.82
N GLU A 5 27.60 4.17 -1.98
CA GLU A 5 26.15 4.07 -2.10
C GLU A 5 25.75 4.67 -3.45
N VAL A 6 25.30 3.81 -4.35
CA VAL A 6 24.68 4.24 -5.60
C VAL A 6 23.29 4.75 -5.24
N HIS A 7 23.18 6.05 -5.00
CA HIS A 7 21.89 6.72 -4.90
C HIS A 7 21.16 6.58 -6.25
N SER A 8 20.16 5.70 -6.30
CA SER A 8 19.23 5.64 -7.42
C SER A 8 18.50 6.99 -7.50
N PRO A 9 18.44 7.66 -8.66
CA PRO A 9 17.73 8.93 -8.81
C PRO A 9 16.21 8.85 -8.61
N TYR A 10 15.68 7.66 -8.32
CA TYR A 10 14.26 7.39 -8.10
C TYR A 10 13.86 7.22 -6.61
N ASN A 11 14.81 7.39 -5.67
CA ASN A 11 14.56 7.16 -4.24
C ASN A 11 14.24 8.43 -3.44
N ASN A 12 14.02 9.58 -4.08
CA ASN A 12 13.54 10.75 -3.34
C ASN A 12 12.01 10.73 -3.29
N PRO A 13 11.40 10.67 -2.09
CA PRO A 13 9.96 10.92 -1.95
C PRO A 13 9.67 12.32 -2.54
N LEU A 14 8.47 12.48 -3.11
CA LEU A 14 8.02 13.80 -3.57
C LEU A 14 8.11 14.78 -2.39
N PRO A 15 8.63 15.99 -2.58
CA PRO A 15 8.69 16.97 -1.50
C PRO A 15 7.27 17.24 -0.99
N MET A 16 7.08 17.13 0.32
CA MET A 16 5.82 17.51 0.97
C MET A 16 5.64 19.02 0.85
N ASP A 17 4.43 19.48 0.53
CA ASP A 17 4.13 20.92 0.51
C ASP A 17 4.46 21.59 1.84
N SER A 18 5.07 22.79 1.80
CA SER A 18 5.55 23.47 3.00
C SER A 18 4.43 23.83 3.96
N SER A 19 3.24 24.20 3.47
CA SER A 19 2.08 24.55 4.31
C SER A 19 1.48 23.33 4.98
N TRP A 20 1.50 22.18 4.31
CA TRP A 20 1.10 20.90 4.89
C TRP A 20 2.08 20.46 5.96
N LEU A 21 3.36 20.55 5.68
CA LEU A 21 4.44 20.27 6.61
C LEU A 21 4.30 21.10 7.89
N GLU A 22 4.08 22.42 7.76
CA GLU A 22 3.84 23.30 8.91
C GLU A 22 2.58 22.91 9.69
N THR A 23 1.52 22.49 9.00
CA THR A 23 0.26 22.06 9.63
C THR A 23 0.50 20.82 10.50
N LEU A 24 1.21 19.83 9.97
CA LEU A 24 1.56 18.61 10.71
C LEU A 24 2.50 18.89 11.89
N GLN A 25 3.50 19.76 11.69
CA GLN A 25 4.44 20.14 12.76
C GLN A 25 3.74 20.85 13.93
N LYS A 26 2.72 21.67 13.68
CA LYS A 26 1.92 22.35 14.72
C LYS A 26 1.20 21.36 15.65
N ILE A 27 0.91 20.15 15.19
CA ILE A 27 0.31 19.08 15.99
C ILE A 27 1.33 18.06 16.50
N GLY A 28 2.63 18.35 16.34
CA GLY A 28 3.73 17.57 16.91
C GLY A 28 4.39 16.56 15.99
N ALA A 29 4.09 16.56 14.67
CA ALA A 29 4.69 15.62 13.73
C ALA A 29 6.22 15.77 13.65
N ARG A 30 6.91 14.65 13.72
CA ARG A 30 8.32 14.49 13.38
C ARG A 30 8.44 13.89 11.99
N ILE A 31 9.08 14.62 11.08
CA ILE A 31 9.12 14.30 9.66
C ILE A 31 10.56 13.95 9.29
N GLU A 32 10.73 12.82 8.61
CA GLU A 32 12.02 12.33 8.12
C GLU A 32 11.88 11.91 6.67
N SER A 33 12.76 12.44 5.82
CA SER A 33 12.75 12.17 4.36
C SER A 33 11.39 12.39 3.69
N GLY A 34 10.63 13.42 4.11
CA GLY A 34 9.31 13.75 3.54
C GLY A 34 8.17 12.83 3.98
N VAL A 35 8.35 12.02 5.03
CA VAL A 35 7.33 11.12 5.58
C VAL A 35 7.18 11.40 7.07
N VAL A 36 5.96 11.39 7.58
CA VAL A 36 5.70 11.53 9.02
C VAL A 36 6.16 10.28 9.74
N ARG A 37 7.19 10.42 10.55
CA ARG A 37 7.74 9.33 11.34
C ARG A 37 6.87 8.99 12.55
N ASP A 38 6.50 10.00 13.32
CA ASP A 38 5.66 9.92 14.53
C ASP A 38 5.21 11.32 14.98
N PHE A 39 4.40 11.39 16.06
CA PHE A 39 3.93 12.61 16.71
C PHE A 39 4.48 12.77 18.13
N GLY A 40 5.66 12.22 18.40
CA GLY A 40 6.40 12.43 19.65
C GLY A 40 6.41 11.24 20.60
N ASN A 41 5.50 10.26 20.42
CA ASN A 41 5.46 9.05 21.24
C ASN A 41 5.18 7.79 20.40
N PRO A 42 6.17 7.30 19.61
CA PRO A 42 5.96 6.20 18.67
C PRO A 42 5.49 4.90 19.34
N THR A 43 5.75 4.68 20.62
CA THR A 43 5.25 3.50 21.35
C THR A 43 3.75 3.62 21.62
N ALA A 44 3.29 4.76 22.14
CA ALA A 44 1.87 4.99 22.38
C ALA A 44 1.07 5.05 21.06
N GLU A 45 1.64 5.64 20.00
CA GLU A 45 1.03 5.71 18.67
C GLU A 45 0.79 4.31 18.10
N ARG A 46 1.79 3.43 18.15
CA ARG A 46 1.63 2.02 17.76
C ARG A 46 0.56 1.28 18.56
N GLN A 47 0.54 1.47 19.89
CA GLN A 47 -0.50 0.86 20.72
C GLN A 47 -1.90 1.39 20.37
N ALA A 48 -2.02 2.67 20.03
CA ALA A 48 -3.29 3.27 19.62
C ALA A 48 -3.88 2.61 18.36
N THR A 49 -3.06 2.08 17.43
CA THR A 49 -3.54 1.37 16.25
C THR A 49 -4.42 0.15 16.56
N GLN A 50 -4.29 -0.43 17.74
CA GLN A 50 -5.04 -1.61 18.16
C GLN A 50 -6.36 -1.28 18.88
N SER A 51 -6.49 -0.10 19.48
CA SER A 51 -7.56 0.19 20.42
C SER A 51 -8.29 1.52 20.20
N SER A 52 -7.76 2.39 19.36
CA SER A 52 -8.28 3.75 19.17
C SER A 52 -8.58 4.06 17.71
N ALA A 53 -9.45 5.03 17.47
CA ALA A 53 -9.54 5.66 16.17
C ALA A 53 -8.25 6.48 15.94
N ILE A 54 -7.57 6.24 14.81
CA ILE A 54 -6.30 6.87 14.47
C ILE A 54 -6.38 7.57 13.12
N PHE A 55 -5.56 8.60 12.93
CA PHE A 55 -5.26 9.13 11.60
C PHE A 55 -3.77 9.13 11.32
N ALA A 56 -3.42 8.94 10.04
CA ALA A 56 -2.05 9.01 9.55
C ALA A 56 -1.97 9.86 8.29
N ASP A 57 -0.87 10.60 8.15
CA ASP A 57 -0.45 11.16 6.85
C ASP A 57 0.05 10.03 5.96
N LEU A 58 -0.40 10.02 4.69
CA LEU A 58 -0.06 8.96 3.74
C LEU A 58 0.95 9.43 2.68
N SER A 59 1.85 10.35 2.99
CA SER A 59 2.88 10.86 2.07
C SER A 59 3.87 9.81 1.57
N HIS A 60 3.91 8.62 2.16
CA HIS A 60 4.60 7.45 1.61
C HIS A 60 3.94 6.91 0.32
N LEU A 61 2.72 7.34 0.02
CA LEU A 61 1.99 7.03 -1.22
C LEU A 61 2.01 8.24 -2.15
N ALA A 62 2.15 7.97 -3.44
CA ALA A 62 1.93 8.94 -4.50
C ALA A 62 0.54 8.73 -5.12
N ALA A 63 -0.08 9.83 -5.55
CA ALA A 63 -1.34 9.83 -6.28
C ALA A 63 -1.07 10.04 -7.78
N LEU A 64 -1.43 9.09 -8.64
CA LEU A 64 -1.50 9.27 -10.08
C LEU A 64 -2.94 9.55 -10.47
N HIS A 65 -3.18 10.71 -11.06
CA HIS A 65 -4.50 11.15 -11.51
C HIS A 65 -4.70 10.81 -12.98
N PHE A 66 -5.80 10.13 -13.30
CA PHE A 66 -6.19 9.75 -14.66
C PHE A 66 -7.49 10.46 -15.02
N SER A 67 -7.41 11.39 -15.96
CA SER A 67 -8.56 12.14 -16.47
C SER A 67 -8.73 11.96 -17.98
N GLY A 68 -9.88 12.38 -18.51
CA GLY A 68 -10.21 12.26 -19.92
C GLY A 68 -11.22 11.16 -20.20
N LYS A 69 -11.89 11.25 -21.36
CA LYS A 69 -13.05 10.38 -21.69
C LYS A 69 -12.71 8.89 -21.81
N ASP A 70 -11.45 8.57 -22.09
CA ASP A 70 -11.01 7.18 -22.28
C ASP A 70 -10.30 6.63 -21.01
N ALA A 71 -10.26 7.35 -19.89
CA ALA A 71 -9.53 6.95 -18.68
C ALA A 71 -10.01 5.59 -18.14
N GLU A 72 -11.32 5.37 -18.04
CA GLU A 72 -11.89 4.09 -17.59
C GLU A 72 -11.48 2.93 -18.51
N SER A 73 -11.64 3.07 -19.83
CA SER A 73 -11.32 2.01 -20.79
C SER A 73 -9.82 1.73 -20.85
N PHE A 74 -9.00 2.77 -20.75
CA PHE A 74 -7.54 2.66 -20.69
C PHE A 74 -7.10 1.86 -19.45
N LEU A 75 -7.55 2.27 -18.27
CA LEU A 75 -7.22 1.58 -17.03
C LEU A 75 -7.77 0.14 -17.02
N GLN A 76 -8.97 -0.07 -17.57
CA GLN A 76 -9.54 -1.42 -17.70
C GLN A 76 -8.63 -2.37 -18.49
N GLY A 77 -7.91 -1.88 -19.50
CA GLY A 77 -6.96 -2.67 -20.30
C GLY A 77 -5.57 -2.82 -19.67
N GLN A 78 -5.24 -2.08 -18.62
CA GLN A 78 -3.91 -2.08 -17.99
C GLN A 78 -3.87 -2.83 -16.65
N LEU A 79 -4.94 -2.76 -15.86
CA LEU A 79 -4.96 -3.13 -14.44
C LEU A 79 -5.63 -4.48 -14.21
N SER A 80 -5.28 -5.17 -13.12
CA SER A 80 -5.84 -6.49 -12.77
C SER A 80 -7.25 -6.43 -12.18
N CYS A 81 -7.63 -5.33 -11.51
CA CYS A 81 -8.97 -5.13 -10.96
C CYS A 81 -9.98 -4.74 -12.05
N ASP A 82 -11.27 -4.92 -11.77
CA ASP A 82 -12.35 -4.48 -12.66
C ASP A 82 -12.66 -3.00 -12.43
N VAL A 83 -12.04 -2.13 -13.21
CA VAL A 83 -12.17 -0.67 -13.09
C VAL A 83 -13.62 -0.21 -13.33
N LYS A 84 -14.34 -0.89 -14.23
CA LYS A 84 -15.75 -0.57 -14.57
C LYS A 84 -16.69 -0.89 -13.42
N ALA A 85 -16.34 -1.85 -12.58
CA ALA A 85 -17.15 -2.23 -11.43
C ALA A 85 -16.99 -1.28 -10.23
N ILE A 86 -16.02 -0.37 -10.23
CA ILE A 86 -15.82 0.60 -9.17
C ILE A 86 -16.94 1.65 -9.23
N PRO A 87 -17.81 1.78 -8.21
CA PRO A 87 -18.84 2.81 -8.20
C PRO A 87 -18.23 4.21 -8.05
N GLN A 88 -18.99 5.24 -8.43
CA GLN A 88 -18.59 6.63 -8.19
C GLN A 88 -18.36 6.85 -6.69
N GLY A 89 -17.23 7.45 -6.30
CA GLY A 89 -16.81 7.60 -4.90
C GLY A 89 -16.33 6.30 -4.25
N GLY A 90 -16.21 5.21 -5.02
CA GLY A 90 -15.71 3.92 -4.54
C GLY A 90 -14.22 3.74 -4.74
N SER A 91 -13.71 2.65 -4.18
CA SER A 91 -12.31 2.23 -4.30
C SER A 91 -12.17 0.74 -4.64
N SER A 92 -11.02 0.36 -5.15
CA SER A 92 -10.63 -1.04 -5.37
C SER A 92 -9.14 -1.21 -5.19
N LEU A 93 -8.72 -2.33 -4.61
CA LEU A 93 -7.33 -2.78 -4.72
C LEU A 93 -7.05 -3.28 -6.14
N GLY A 94 -5.78 -3.22 -6.56
CA GLY A 94 -5.39 -3.73 -7.86
C GLY A 94 -3.88 -3.91 -8.01
N GLY A 95 -3.50 -4.59 -9.10
CA GLY A 95 -2.12 -4.77 -9.52
C GLY A 95 -1.91 -4.26 -10.95
N TYR A 96 -0.73 -3.70 -11.20
CA TYR A 96 -0.23 -3.41 -12.54
C TYR A 96 0.91 -4.38 -12.84
N CYS A 97 0.80 -5.13 -13.93
CA CYS A 97 1.68 -6.25 -14.23
C CYS A 97 2.51 -6.04 -15.50
N THR A 98 3.63 -6.76 -15.58
CA THR A 98 4.35 -6.99 -16.84
C THR A 98 3.58 -7.98 -17.73
N PRO A 99 3.90 -8.09 -19.04
CA PRO A 99 3.34 -9.16 -19.88
C PRO A 99 3.61 -10.58 -19.35
N LYS A 100 4.63 -10.75 -18.49
CA LYS A 100 4.94 -12.03 -17.82
C LYS A 100 4.13 -12.22 -16.52
N GLY A 101 3.13 -11.37 -16.25
CA GLY A 101 2.26 -11.46 -15.07
C GLY A 101 2.92 -11.07 -13.74
N ARG A 102 4.12 -10.50 -13.74
CA ARG A 102 4.78 -10.03 -12.51
C ARG A 102 4.33 -8.62 -12.18
N MET A 103 4.04 -8.36 -10.91
CA MET A 103 3.57 -7.06 -10.43
C MET A 103 4.67 -6.01 -10.49
N LEU A 104 4.37 -4.91 -11.15
CA LEU A 104 5.16 -3.67 -11.15
C LEU A 104 4.69 -2.72 -10.05
N ALA A 105 3.42 -2.80 -9.68
CA ALA A 105 2.82 -2.07 -8.57
C ALA A 105 1.62 -2.84 -8.02
N SER A 106 1.37 -2.71 -6.73
CA SER A 106 0.06 -2.82 -6.11
C SER A 106 -0.42 -1.41 -5.80
N PHE A 107 -1.73 -1.20 -5.80
CA PHE A 107 -2.31 0.13 -5.61
C PHE A 107 -3.74 0.05 -5.05
N THR A 108 -4.21 1.18 -4.52
CA THR A 108 -5.63 1.46 -4.34
C THR A 108 -6.07 2.40 -5.46
N LEU A 109 -7.11 2.04 -6.19
CA LEU A 109 -7.71 2.85 -7.25
C LEU A 109 -9.01 3.47 -6.73
N LEU A 110 -9.11 4.79 -6.77
CA LEU A 110 -10.27 5.57 -6.37
C LEU A 110 -10.99 6.06 -7.62
N ARG A 111 -12.33 6.00 -7.64
CA ARG A 111 -13.14 6.63 -8.68
C ARG A 111 -13.65 7.98 -8.21
N THR A 112 -13.08 9.06 -8.73
CA THR A 112 -13.46 10.45 -8.44
C THR A 112 -14.46 10.98 -9.47
N GLN A 113 -15.04 12.18 -9.24
CA GLN A 113 -15.95 12.80 -10.21
C GLN A 113 -15.28 13.05 -11.56
N ASP A 114 -13.98 13.39 -11.56
CA ASP A 114 -13.24 13.80 -12.76
C ASP A 114 -12.39 12.67 -13.37
N GLY A 115 -12.51 11.43 -12.85
CA GLY A 115 -11.73 10.29 -13.35
C GLY A 115 -11.32 9.31 -12.26
N PHE A 116 -10.02 8.99 -12.20
CA PHE A 116 -9.49 8.01 -11.24
C PHE A 116 -8.22 8.54 -10.58
N VAL A 117 -8.00 8.13 -9.34
CA VAL A 117 -6.75 8.35 -8.61
C VAL A 117 -6.18 7.00 -8.18
N MET A 118 -4.96 6.71 -8.61
CA MET A 118 -4.23 5.50 -8.24
C MET A 118 -3.22 5.85 -7.16
N LEU A 119 -3.34 5.23 -6.00
CA LEU A 119 -2.41 5.39 -4.87
C LEU A 119 -1.45 4.22 -4.83
N LEU A 120 -0.16 4.50 -4.92
CA LEU A 120 0.91 3.50 -4.93
C LEU A 120 2.15 4.05 -4.22
N SER A 121 3.12 3.18 -3.93
CA SER A 121 4.38 3.60 -3.29
C SER A 121 5.09 4.73 -4.07
N THR A 122 5.52 5.78 -3.36
CA THR A 122 6.32 6.88 -3.92
C THR A 122 7.59 6.37 -4.59
N SER A 123 8.19 5.27 -4.07
CA SER A 123 9.44 4.71 -4.59
C SER A 123 9.37 4.20 -6.05
N ILE A 124 8.17 3.95 -6.57
CA ILE A 124 7.95 3.42 -7.93
C ILE A 124 7.06 4.33 -8.79
N ALA A 125 6.42 5.33 -8.19
CA ALA A 125 5.36 6.11 -8.85
C ALA A 125 5.78 6.77 -10.17
N ALA A 126 6.93 7.43 -10.20
CA ALA A 126 7.44 8.10 -11.41
C ALA A 126 7.71 7.10 -12.55
N ALA A 127 8.25 5.93 -12.22
CA ALA A 127 8.50 4.87 -13.21
C ALA A 127 7.18 4.30 -13.76
N ILE A 128 6.18 4.10 -12.88
CA ILE A 128 4.85 3.62 -13.27
C ILE A 128 4.11 4.65 -14.12
N GLN A 129 4.13 5.94 -13.74
CA GLN A 129 3.54 7.01 -14.54
C GLN A 129 4.14 7.03 -15.95
N LYS A 130 5.48 7.07 -16.04
CA LYS A 130 6.18 7.06 -17.33
C LYS A 130 5.82 5.84 -18.18
N ARG A 131 5.75 4.66 -17.55
CA ARG A 131 5.40 3.42 -18.23
C ARG A 131 3.96 3.44 -18.75
N LEU A 132 2.99 3.84 -17.94
CA LEU A 132 1.59 3.94 -18.36
C LEU A 132 1.40 4.96 -19.48
N ALA A 133 2.10 6.10 -19.42
CA ALA A 133 2.06 7.12 -20.46
C ALA A 133 2.48 6.59 -21.85
N MET A 134 3.39 5.61 -21.93
CA MET A 134 3.77 4.98 -23.21
C MET A 134 2.63 4.21 -23.87
N PHE A 135 1.62 3.79 -23.13
CA PHE A 135 0.47 3.03 -23.65
C PHE A 135 -0.77 3.88 -23.93
N VAL A 136 -0.73 5.18 -23.61
CA VAL A 136 -1.86 6.10 -23.88
C VAL A 136 -2.14 6.22 -25.38
N LEU A 137 -1.07 6.28 -26.22
CA LEU A 137 -1.12 6.31 -27.69
C LEU A 137 -2.15 7.32 -28.21
N ARG A 138 -3.30 6.82 -28.73
CA ARG A 138 -4.40 7.63 -29.29
C ARG A 138 -5.56 7.84 -28.31
N SER A 139 -5.50 7.27 -27.11
CA SER A 139 -6.54 7.41 -26.10
C SER A 139 -6.53 8.84 -25.54
N GLN A 140 -7.71 9.39 -25.29
CA GLN A 140 -7.84 10.70 -24.64
C GLN A 140 -7.76 10.53 -23.14
N VAL A 141 -6.53 10.33 -22.66
CA VAL A 141 -6.19 10.14 -21.24
C VAL A 141 -5.03 11.05 -20.89
N LYS A 142 -5.18 11.79 -19.80
CA LYS A 142 -4.12 12.54 -19.18
C LYS A 142 -3.72 11.82 -17.89
N ILE A 143 -2.42 11.65 -17.67
CA ILE A 143 -1.86 11.03 -16.47
C ILE A 143 -1.00 12.07 -15.77
N ASP A 144 -1.52 12.63 -14.70
CA ASP A 144 -0.80 13.60 -13.89
C ASP A 144 -0.40 12.99 -12.54
N MET A 145 0.69 13.48 -12.00
CA MET A 145 0.99 13.33 -10.59
C MET A 145 0.75 14.73 -10.00
N PRO A 146 -0.46 14.97 -9.44
CA PRO A 146 -0.71 16.26 -8.81
C PRO A 146 0.34 16.42 -7.71
N GLY A 147 1.20 17.40 -7.88
CA GLY A 147 2.09 17.88 -6.82
C GLY A 147 1.24 18.44 -5.68
N ASP A 148 1.69 19.45 -5.08
CA ASP A 148 1.29 20.12 -3.85
C ASP A 148 -0.21 20.51 -3.64
N GLY A 149 -1.13 20.07 -4.49
CA GLY A 149 -2.54 20.48 -4.41
C GLY A 149 -3.46 19.62 -3.54
N ILE A 150 -3.05 18.41 -3.19
CA ILE A 150 -3.88 17.41 -2.49
C ILE A 150 -3.04 16.68 -1.45
N VAL A 151 -3.59 16.49 -0.26
CA VAL A 151 -3.00 15.65 0.78
C VAL A 151 -3.84 14.38 0.97
N LEU A 152 -3.18 13.30 1.36
CA LEU A 152 -3.76 12.00 1.62
C LEU A 152 -3.74 11.74 3.12
N ILE A 153 -4.92 11.50 3.71
CA ILE A 153 -5.04 11.16 5.13
C ILE A 153 -5.77 9.82 5.25
N GLY A 154 -5.18 8.89 5.97
CA GLY A 154 -5.81 7.62 6.32
C GLY A 154 -6.46 7.69 7.70
N LEU A 155 -7.66 7.14 7.81
CA LEU A 155 -8.36 6.96 9.09
C LEU A 155 -8.62 5.47 9.31
N ALA A 156 -8.38 4.97 10.52
CA ALA A 156 -8.58 3.57 10.86
C ALA A 156 -8.95 3.40 12.34
N GLY A 157 -9.30 2.18 12.73
CA GLY A 157 -9.57 1.80 14.11
C GLY A 157 -11.06 1.65 14.44
N PRO A 158 -11.36 1.30 15.68
CA PRO A 158 -12.74 1.06 16.12
C PRO A 158 -13.65 2.28 15.89
N ALA A 159 -14.87 2.04 15.41
CA ALA A 159 -15.86 3.09 15.15
C ALA A 159 -15.34 4.25 14.27
N CYS A 160 -14.34 4.00 13.41
CA CYS A 160 -13.71 5.02 12.58
C CYS A 160 -14.71 5.86 11.78
N ARG A 161 -15.76 5.25 11.22
CA ARG A 161 -16.78 5.94 10.44
C ARG A 161 -17.62 6.90 11.29
N ASP A 162 -18.03 6.45 12.47
CA ASP A 162 -18.83 7.26 13.40
C ASP A 162 -18.00 8.41 13.94
N ALA A 163 -16.77 8.12 14.38
CA ALA A 163 -15.82 9.14 14.83
C ALA A 163 -15.56 10.21 13.74
N PHE A 164 -15.45 9.80 12.47
CA PHE A 164 -15.29 10.74 11.36
C PHE A 164 -16.55 11.62 11.18
N SER A 165 -17.73 11.04 11.22
CA SER A 165 -18.98 11.79 11.09
C SER A 165 -19.17 12.81 12.20
N GLU A 166 -18.76 12.49 13.41
CA GLU A 166 -18.82 13.35 14.59
C GLU A 166 -17.73 14.44 14.64
N SER A 167 -16.70 14.35 13.79
CA SER A 167 -15.57 15.29 13.77
C SER A 167 -15.92 16.66 13.17
N PHE A 168 -17.06 16.82 12.49
CA PHE A 168 -17.34 17.99 11.65
C PHE A 168 -18.73 18.63 11.84
N ASP A 169 -19.43 18.38 12.92
CA ASP A 169 -20.76 18.99 13.20
C ASP A 169 -21.71 19.08 11.97
N GLY A 170 -21.59 18.11 11.05
CA GLY A 170 -22.38 18.03 9.81
C GLY A 170 -21.89 18.89 8.65
N THR A 171 -20.78 19.67 8.81
CA THR A 171 -20.22 20.51 7.73
C THR A 171 -18.78 20.10 7.42
N PHE A 172 -18.60 19.39 6.31
CA PHE A 172 -17.27 18.94 5.87
C PHE A 172 -16.48 20.08 5.20
N PRO A 173 -15.14 20.09 5.35
CA PRO A 173 -14.26 21.02 4.63
C PRO A 173 -14.47 20.97 3.12
N ALA A 174 -14.37 22.11 2.45
CA ALA A 174 -14.63 22.22 1.02
C ALA A 174 -13.70 21.33 0.19
N GLY A 175 -14.28 20.60 -0.76
CA GLY A 175 -13.54 19.71 -1.68
C GLY A 175 -13.02 18.41 -1.06
N LEU A 176 -13.28 18.16 0.23
CA LEU A 176 -12.95 16.87 0.87
C LEU A 176 -13.69 15.73 0.17
N GLN A 177 -12.96 14.70 -0.23
CA GLN A 177 -13.53 13.45 -0.73
C GLN A 177 -13.16 12.31 0.22
N VAL A 178 -14.12 11.43 0.50
CA VAL A 178 -13.97 10.32 1.44
C VAL A 178 -14.19 9.02 0.69
N PHE A 179 -13.26 8.09 0.84
CA PHE A 179 -13.32 6.77 0.21
C PHE A 179 -13.25 5.68 1.27
N GLN A 180 -14.16 4.72 1.17
CA GLN A 180 -14.08 3.50 1.96
C GLN A 180 -12.95 2.62 1.40
N LEU A 181 -12.06 2.14 2.26
CA LEU A 181 -11.00 1.20 1.93
C LEU A 181 -11.32 -0.21 2.47
N PHE A 182 -10.55 -1.19 2.00
CA PHE A 182 -10.56 -2.54 2.57
C PHE A 182 -10.25 -2.52 4.07
N GLY A 183 -10.98 -3.33 4.87
CA GLY A 183 -10.78 -3.42 6.33
C GLY A 183 -11.37 -2.26 7.12
N GLU A 184 -12.50 -1.70 6.67
CA GLU A 184 -13.27 -0.63 7.37
C GLU A 184 -12.48 0.65 7.64
N ARG A 185 -11.47 0.93 6.85
CA ARG A 185 -10.67 2.15 6.89
C ARG A 185 -11.27 3.20 5.95
N LEU A 186 -10.98 4.48 6.22
CA LEU A 186 -11.31 5.58 5.33
C LEU A 186 -10.03 6.21 4.79
N LEU A 187 -10.11 6.67 3.55
CA LEU A 187 -9.13 7.55 2.94
C LEU A 187 -9.77 8.90 2.67
N LEU A 188 -9.10 9.95 3.09
CA LEU A 188 -9.45 11.32 2.79
C LEU A 188 -8.54 11.84 1.69
N LEU A 189 -9.13 12.31 0.59
CA LEU A 189 -8.46 13.08 -0.44
C LEU A 189 -8.81 14.54 -0.18
N VAL A 190 -7.85 15.31 0.32
CA VAL A 190 -8.09 16.64 0.88
C VAL A 190 -7.37 17.71 0.05
N PRO A 191 -8.08 18.72 -0.50
CA PRO A 191 -7.42 19.87 -1.07
C PRO A 191 -6.50 20.53 -0.04
N LEU A 192 -5.29 20.90 -0.43
CA LEU A 192 -4.32 21.51 0.47
C LEU A 192 -4.89 22.72 1.22
N SER A 193 -5.71 23.54 0.55
CA SER A 193 -6.39 24.69 1.16
C SER A 193 -7.34 24.32 2.29
N SER A 194 -7.88 23.11 2.31
CA SER A 194 -8.81 22.60 3.33
C SER A 194 -8.12 21.71 4.37
N ALA A 195 -6.84 21.39 4.18
CA ALA A 195 -6.10 20.47 5.04
C ALA A 195 -5.99 20.95 6.50
N PRO A 196 -5.72 22.22 6.82
CA PRO A 196 -5.69 22.69 8.21
C PRO A 196 -7.04 22.53 8.93
N ALA A 197 -8.15 22.86 8.26
CA ALA A 197 -9.50 22.67 8.83
C ALA A 197 -9.83 21.19 9.03
N THR A 198 -9.44 20.34 8.07
CA THR A 198 -9.62 18.89 8.16
C THR A 198 -8.88 18.30 9.37
N ILE A 199 -7.60 18.67 9.54
CA ILE A 199 -6.80 18.21 10.70
C ILE A 199 -7.41 18.68 12.01
N THR A 200 -7.82 19.93 12.10
CA THR A 200 -8.47 20.49 13.31
C THR A 200 -9.71 19.67 13.69
N GLY A 201 -10.54 19.31 12.72
CA GLY A 201 -11.73 18.48 12.97
C GLY A 201 -11.36 17.08 13.43
N ILE A 202 -10.54 16.35 12.67
CA ILE A 202 -10.23 14.94 12.99
C ILE A 202 -9.41 14.77 14.28
N CYS A 203 -8.55 15.72 14.64
CA CYS A 203 -7.78 15.68 15.90
C CYS A 203 -8.66 15.66 17.17
N THR A 204 -9.95 15.99 17.07
CA THR A 204 -10.89 15.91 18.18
C THR A 204 -11.27 14.48 18.57
N ARG A 205 -11.14 13.53 17.63
CA ARG A 205 -11.62 12.14 17.76
C ARG A 205 -10.57 11.10 17.40
N PHE A 206 -9.53 11.47 16.66
CA PHE A 206 -8.52 10.56 16.16
C PHE A 206 -7.16 10.86 16.79
N VAL A 207 -6.47 9.81 17.16
CA VAL A 207 -5.07 9.88 17.64
C VAL A 207 -4.16 9.96 16.40
N PRO A 208 -3.27 10.97 16.31
CA PRO A 208 -2.27 11.03 15.24
C PRO A 208 -1.24 9.91 15.41
N VAL A 209 -0.88 9.26 14.30
CA VAL A 209 0.14 8.21 14.29
C VAL A 209 1.06 8.37 13.07
N GLY A 210 2.27 7.82 13.17
CA GLY A 210 3.24 7.82 12.08
C GLY A 210 2.77 7.04 10.86
N SER A 211 3.32 7.37 9.69
CA SER A 211 3.03 6.64 8.44
C SER A 211 3.40 5.15 8.52
N GLY A 212 4.40 4.79 9.34
CA GLY A 212 4.78 3.40 9.61
C GLY A 212 3.68 2.62 10.34
N ASP A 213 2.94 3.29 11.22
CA ASP A 213 1.83 2.67 11.97
C ASP A 213 0.64 2.37 11.03
N TRP A 214 0.37 3.25 10.06
CA TRP A 214 -0.59 2.93 8.99
C TRP A 214 -0.15 1.73 8.16
N GLN A 215 1.12 1.66 7.76
CA GLN A 215 1.66 0.53 7.01
C GLN A 215 1.61 -0.76 7.84
N TRP A 216 1.77 -0.68 9.17
CA TRP A 216 1.57 -1.84 10.05
C TRP A 216 0.11 -2.34 9.99
N ILE A 217 -0.89 -1.44 9.95
CA ILE A 217 -2.30 -1.84 9.75
C ILE A 217 -2.48 -2.57 8.40
N GLU A 218 -1.80 -2.14 7.34
CA GLU A 218 -1.84 -2.83 6.05
C GLU A 218 -1.21 -4.23 6.11
N ILE A 219 -0.10 -4.38 6.85
CA ILE A 219 0.49 -5.69 7.15
C ILE A 219 -0.49 -6.56 7.95
N PHE A 220 -1.13 -6.00 8.97
CA PHE A 220 -2.14 -6.71 9.77
C PHE A 220 -3.31 -7.19 8.92
N LEU A 221 -3.76 -6.40 7.96
CA LEU A 221 -4.83 -6.72 7.02
C LEU A 221 -4.39 -7.61 5.85
N GLY A 222 -3.10 -7.91 5.72
CA GLY A 222 -2.57 -8.72 4.63
C GLY A 222 -2.62 -8.01 3.26
N ILE A 223 -2.49 -6.69 3.24
CA ILE A 223 -2.49 -5.87 2.01
C ILE A 223 -1.06 -5.59 1.59
N PRO A 224 -0.57 -6.14 0.47
CA PRO A 224 0.80 -5.92 0.02
C PRO A 224 0.98 -4.55 -0.62
N LEU A 225 2.04 -3.83 -0.26
CA LEU A 225 2.53 -2.65 -0.94
C LEU A 225 3.81 -2.99 -1.70
N ILE A 226 3.72 -3.04 -3.03
CA ILE A 226 4.91 -3.23 -3.88
C ILE A 226 5.74 -1.94 -3.90
N THR A 227 7.00 -2.09 -3.54
CA THR A 227 8.01 -1.03 -3.49
C THR A 227 9.18 -1.35 -4.43
N ALA A 228 10.13 -0.46 -4.59
CA ALA A 228 11.27 -0.67 -5.50
C ALA A 228 12.01 -2.01 -5.28
N PRO A 229 12.30 -2.47 -4.04
CA PRO A 229 12.96 -3.76 -3.81
C PRO A 229 12.12 -4.99 -4.19
N THR A 230 10.78 -4.87 -4.21
CA THR A 230 9.86 -6.01 -4.47
C THR A 230 9.23 -5.97 -5.86
N GLN A 231 9.53 -4.94 -6.65
CA GLN A 231 9.00 -4.76 -8.01
C GLN A 231 9.48 -5.89 -8.94
N ASP A 232 8.59 -6.40 -9.80
CA ASP A 232 8.83 -7.50 -10.77
C ASP A 232 9.24 -8.85 -10.12
N GLN A 233 9.03 -9.02 -8.80
CA GLN A 233 9.38 -10.25 -8.09
C GLN A 233 8.20 -11.24 -7.98
N LEU A 234 6.97 -10.74 -7.89
CA LEU A 234 5.79 -11.50 -7.52
C LEU A 234 4.72 -11.47 -8.61
N ILE A 235 4.01 -12.57 -8.81
CA ILE A 235 2.72 -12.56 -9.51
C ILE A 235 1.60 -12.24 -8.49
N PRO A 236 0.43 -11.76 -8.93
CA PRO A 236 -0.67 -11.36 -8.02
C PRO A 236 -1.05 -12.43 -7.00
N GLN A 237 -1.12 -13.71 -7.41
CA GLN A 237 -1.48 -14.80 -6.51
C GLN A 237 -0.42 -15.08 -5.43
N MET A 238 0.86 -14.82 -5.70
CA MET A 238 1.89 -14.94 -4.66
C MET A 238 1.70 -13.91 -3.54
N ALA A 239 1.11 -12.76 -3.88
CA ALA A 239 0.80 -11.67 -2.96
C ALA A 239 -0.69 -11.68 -2.50
N ASN A 240 -1.40 -12.79 -2.71
CA ASN A 240 -2.80 -13.01 -2.32
C ASN A 240 -3.78 -11.97 -2.88
N MET A 241 -3.43 -11.26 -3.96
CA MET A 241 -4.24 -10.17 -4.51
C MET A 241 -5.65 -10.62 -4.93
N GLU A 242 -5.80 -11.87 -5.39
CA GLU A 242 -7.11 -12.41 -5.75
C GLU A 242 -8.01 -12.66 -4.53
N LEU A 243 -7.43 -12.92 -3.35
CA LEU A 243 -8.15 -13.17 -2.12
C LEU A 243 -8.71 -11.87 -1.50
N ILE A 244 -8.06 -10.75 -1.80
CA ILE A 244 -8.45 -9.42 -1.30
C ILE A 244 -9.14 -8.55 -2.36
N GLY A 245 -9.59 -9.14 -3.48
CA GLY A 245 -10.33 -8.44 -4.53
C GLY A 245 -9.46 -7.63 -5.50
N GLY A 246 -8.13 -7.73 -5.43
CA GLY A 246 -7.20 -7.00 -6.31
C GLY A 246 -7.06 -7.58 -7.72
N VAL A 247 -7.68 -8.74 -8.01
CA VAL A 247 -7.70 -9.37 -9.34
C VAL A 247 -9.11 -9.76 -9.71
N SER A 248 -9.55 -9.37 -10.90
CA SER A 248 -10.81 -9.84 -11.49
C SER A 248 -10.54 -10.84 -12.61
N PHE A 249 -11.12 -12.04 -12.49
CA PHE A 249 -11.08 -13.07 -13.54
C PHE A 249 -12.29 -12.99 -14.48
N LYS A 250 -13.25 -12.09 -14.21
CA LYS A 250 -14.48 -11.90 -15.00
C LYS A 250 -14.43 -10.73 -15.96
N LYS A 251 -13.42 -9.89 -15.84
CA LYS A 251 -13.21 -8.71 -16.72
C LYS A 251 -12.57 -9.10 -18.07
N GLY A 252 -12.54 -8.13 -19.01
CA GLY A 252 -11.80 -8.25 -20.27
C GLY A 252 -10.28 -8.30 -20.09
N CYS A 253 -9.56 -8.42 -21.22
CA CYS A 253 -8.10 -8.59 -21.22
C CYS A 253 -7.37 -7.40 -20.61
N TYR A 254 -6.26 -7.70 -19.92
CA TYR A 254 -5.28 -6.73 -19.41
C TYR A 254 -3.86 -7.29 -19.50
N THR A 255 -2.87 -6.43 -19.38
CA THR A 255 -1.44 -6.80 -19.49
C THR A 255 -1.06 -7.84 -18.43
N GLY A 256 -0.54 -9.02 -18.88
CA GLY A 256 -0.12 -10.12 -18.01
C GLY A 256 -1.22 -11.09 -17.58
N GLN A 257 -2.47 -10.87 -18.02
CA GLN A 257 -3.62 -11.71 -17.64
C GLN A 257 -3.42 -13.18 -17.96
N GLU A 258 -2.78 -13.53 -19.08
CA GLU A 258 -2.61 -14.94 -19.49
C GLU A 258 -1.91 -15.78 -18.39
N ILE A 259 -0.81 -15.26 -17.84
CA ILE A 259 -0.05 -15.95 -16.79
C ILE A 259 -0.88 -15.98 -15.49
N VAL A 260 -1.54 -14.88 -15.13
CA VAL A 260 -2.38 -14.78 -13.93
C VAL A 260 -3.56 -15.75 -14.02
N ALA A 261 -4.28 -15.79 -15.14
CA ALA A 261 -5.40 -16.70 -15.35
C ALA A 261 -4.96 -18.17 -15.43
N ARG A 262 -3.83 -18.46 -16.11
CA ARG A 262 -3.25 -19.81 -16.14
C ARG A 262 -2.89 -20.32 -14.74
N THR A 263 -2.29 -19.48 -13.91
CA THR A 263 -1.96 -19.84 -12.53
C THR A 263 -3.22 -20.16 -11.73
N GLN A 264 -4.30 -19.41 -11.93
CA GLN A 264 -5.58 -19.64 -11.26
C GLN A 264 -6.26 -20.96 -11.69
N ASN A 265 -6.25 -21.24 -12.98
CA ASN A 265 -7.06 -22.33 -13.55
C ASN A 265 -6.34 -23.67 -13.64
N LEU A 266 -5.02 -23.68 -13.82
CA LEU A 266 -4.22 -24.87 -14.13
C LEU A 266 -3.08 -25.12 -13.14
N GLY A 267 -2.77 -24.17 -12.27
CA GLY A 267 -1.62 -24.22 -11.38
C GLY A 267 -1.99 -24.33 -9.90
N LYS A 268 -1.18 -25.09 -9.15
CA LYS A 268 -1.09 -24.88 -7.70
C LYS A 268 -0.14 -23.72 -7.46
N VAL A 269 -0.61 -22.70 -6.76
CA VAL A 269 0.24 -21.61 -6.32
C VAL A 269 1.26 -22.15 -5.32
N LYS A 270 2.52 -22.24 -5.75
CA LYS A 270 3.59 -22.83 -4.93
C LYS A 270 4.13 -21.90 -3.85
N ARG A 271 3.91 -20.60 -4.00
CA ARG A 271 4.33 -19.56 -3.06
C ARG A 271 3.12 -18.68 -2.72
N ARG A 272 2.95 -18.39 -1.44
CA ARG A 272 1.88 -17.52 -0.92
C ARG A 272 2.47 -16.49 0.03
N MET A 273 1.77 -15.40 0.20
CA MET A 273 2.08 -14.39 1.18
C MET A 273 1.45 -14.74 2.53
N TYR A 274 2.26 -14.69 3.56
CA TYR A 274 1.90 -14.95 4.94
C TYR A 274 2.24 -13.73 5.79
N ARG A 275 1.57 -13.58 6.92
CA ARG A 275 1.97 -12.64 7.95
C ARG A 275 2.90 -13.35 8.94
N ALA A 276 3.96 -12.68 9.36
CA ALA A 276 4.89 -13.22 10.33
C ALA A 276 5.39 -12.14 11.29
N HIS A 277 5.96 -12.59 12.41
CA HIS A 277 6.61 -11.77 13.42
C HIS A 277 8.06 -12.16 13.59
N LEU A 278 8.91 -11.18 13.89
CA LEU A 278 10.33 -11.32 14.22
C LEU A 278 10.70 -10.40 15.38
N GLU A 279 11.66 -10.81 16.21
CA GLU A 279 12.24 -9.95 17.27
C GLU A 279 13.30 -8.98 16.73
N VAL A 280 13.63 -9.08 15.44
CA VAL A 280 14.63 -8.24 14.76
C VAL A 280 13.98 -7.48 13.60
N GLU A 281 14.65 -6.42 13.14
CA GLU A 281 14.20 -5.64 12.00
C GLU A 281 14.32 -6.43 10.68
N ALA A 282 13.31 -6.28 9.84
CA ALA A 282 13.28 -6.76 8.47
C ALA A 282 12.97 -5.62 7.50
N SER A 283 13.32 -5.79 6.25
CA SER A 283 13.09 -4.80 5.19
C SER A 283 12.47 -5.43 3.94
N PRO A 284 11.67 -4.69 3.18
CA PRO A 284 11.17 -5.16 1.88
C PRO A 284 12.34 -5.60 0.98
N GLY A 285 12.21 -6.79 0.38
CA GLY A 285 13.24 -7.40 -0.47
C GLY A 285 14.24 -8.29 0.27
N ASP A 286 14.25 -8.34 1.60
CA ASP A 286 15.07 -9.29 2.35
C ASP A 286 14.71 -10.72 1.91
N GLU A 287 15.74 -11.53 1.63
CA GLU A 287 15.59 -12.92 1.20
C GLU A 287 15.18 -13.81 2.37
N LEU A 288 14.42 -14.86 2.07
CA LEU A 288 14.02 -15.90 3.01
C LEU A 288 14.64 -17.23 2.61
N PHE A 289 15.01 -17.99 3.60
CA PHE A 289 15.57 -19.33 3.48
C PHE A 289 14.70 -20.29 4.31
N SER A 290 14.75 -21.58 4.00
CA SER A 290 14.01 -22.59 4.76
C SER A 290 14.83 -23.86 4.89
N ASP A 291 14.68 -24.57 6.02
CA ASP A 291 15.50 -25.76 6.35
C ASP A 291 15.39 -26.85 5.28
N ASP A 292 14.21 -27.01 4.65
CA ASP A 292 13.95 -27.97 3.59
C ASP A 292 14.64 -27.66 2.26
N LEU A 293 15.04 -26.40 2.04
CA LEU A 293 15.70 -25.93 0.82
C LEU A 293 17.17 -25.54 1.03
N GLY A 294 17.66 -25.60 2.26
CA GLY A 294 19.04 -25.28 2.62
C GLY A 294 19.44 -23.85 2.20
N ALA A 295 20.53 -23.74 1.45
CA ALA A 295 21.05 -22.44 0.99
C ALA A 295 20.28 -21.81 -0.19
N GLN A 296 19.20 -22.42 -0.66
CA GLN A 296 18.39 -21.85 -1.73
C GLN A 296 17.38 -20.85 -1.18
N VAL A 297 17.26 -19.68 -1.84
CA VAL A 297 16.27 -18.67 -1.50
C VAL A 297 14.84 -19.24 -1.66
N SER A 298 14.09 -19.30 -0.57
CA SER A 298 12.74 -19.85 -0.49
C SER A 298 11.66 -18.79 -0.74
N GLY A 299 11.95 -17.51 -0.46
CA GLY A 299 11.00 -16.43 -0.54
C GLY A 299 11.61 -15.04 -0.33
N LEU A 300 10.76 -14.06 -0.05
CA LEU A 300 11.18 -12.69 0.25
C LEU A 300 10.19 -11.96 1.16
N VAL A 301 10.68 -10.95 1.87
CA VAL A 301 9.87 -10.01 2.63
C VAL A 301 9.23 -9.00 1.66
N VAL A 302 7.91 -8.85 1.73
CA VAL A 302 7.17 -7.88 0.91
C VAL A 302 7.09 -6.52 1.61
N ASN A 303 6.63 -6.52 2.87
CA ASN A 303 6.51 -5.35 3.73
C ASN A 303 6.92 -5.71 5.15
N ALA A 304 7.44 -4.74 5.90
CA ALA A 304 7.83 -4.92 7.29
C ALA A 304 7.69 -3.59 8.05
N GLN A 305 7.17 -3.64 9.29
CA GLN A 305 7.05 -2.48 10.17
C GLN A 305 7.20 -2.89 11.64
N PRO A 306 7.67 -2.00 12.51
CA PRO A 306 7.68 -2.25 13.95
C PRO A 306 6.30 -2.60 14.48
N ALA A 307 6.20 -3.67 15.26
CA ALA A 307 4.94 -4.16 15.84
C ALA A 307 4.57 -3.43 17.14
N PRO A 308 3.26 -3.28 17.47
CA PRO A 308 2.81 -2.69 18.73
C PRO A 308 3.30 -3.42 19.99
N GLY A 309 3.51 -4.74 19.89
CA GLY A 309 4.03 -5.58 20.97
C GLY A 309 5.56 -5.62 21.08
N GLY A 310 6.29 -4.87 20.26
CA GLY A 310 7.74 -4.99 20.07
C GLY A 310 8.08 -5.87 18.87
N GLY A 311 9.36 -5.90 18.49
CA GLY A 311 9.79 -6.61 17.28
C GLY A 311 9.24 -5.99 15.99
N CYS A 312 9.09 -6.81 14.96
CA CYS A 312 8.70 -6.43 13.61
C CYS A 312 7.66 -7.41 13.06
N ASP A 313 6.53 -6.89 12.61
CA ASP A 313 5.56 -7.65 11.82
C ASP A 313 5.81 -7.43 10.33
N LEU A 314 5.61 -8.48 9.55
CA LEU A 314 5.92 -8.46 8.12
C LEU A 314 4.93 -9.29 7.30
N LEU A 315 4.84 -8.96 6.01
CA LEU A 315 4.27 -9.81 4.97
C LEU A 315 5.43 -10.48 4.24
N ALA A 316 5.42 -11.81 4.22
CA ALA A 316 6.47 -12.65 3.65
C ALA A 316 5.90 -13.59 2.60
N VAL A 317 6.45 -13.58 1.40
CA VAL A 317 6.14 -14.63 0.41
C VAL A 317 7.09 -15.79 0.62
N ALA A 318 6.54 -16.96 0.95
CA ALA A 318 7.26 -18.21 1.16
C ALA A 318 6.67 -19.35 0.32
N GLN A 319 7.40 -20.42 0.16
CA GLN A 319 6.85 -21.66 -0.42
C GLN A 319 5.80 -22.25 0.54
N VAL A 320 4.68 -22.70 -0.01
CA VAL A 320 3.59 -23.33 0.77
C VAL A 320 4.10 -24.53 1.56
N GLY A 321 4.89 -25.40 0.90
CA GLY A 321 5.46 -26.58 1.57
C GLY A 321 6.41 -26.24 2.73
N SER A 322 7.24 -25.21 2.56
CA SER A 322 8.16 -24.77 3.62
C SER A 322 7.42 -24.11 4.78
N HIS A 323 6.37 -23.33 4.50
CA HIS A 323 5.51 -22.75 5.54
C HIS A 323 4.84 -23.83 6.38
N ASP A 324 4.35 -24.92 5.74
CA ASP A 324 3.55 -25.95 6.40
C ASP A 324 4.40 -26.97 7.19
N SER A 325 5.66 -27.18 6.81
CA SER A 325 6.45 -28.31 7.34
C SER A 325 7.91 -28.01 7.66
N SER A 326 8.33 -26.72 7.59
CA SER A 326 9.73 -26.33 7.79
C SER A 326 9.86 -25.02 8.52
N THR A 327 11.05 -24.70 9.04
CA THR A 327 11.34 -23.37 9.58
C THR A 327 11.79 -22.46 8.45
N VAL A 328 11.28 -21.22 8.45
CA VAL A 328 11.68 -20.17 7.50
C VAL A 328 12.50 -19.12 8.22
N HIS A 329 13.63 -18.75 7.66
CA HIS A 329 14.64 -17.86 8.25
C HIS A 329 14.83 -16.60 7.43
N LEU A 330 15.15 -15.48 8.12
CA LEU A 330 15.43 -14.21 7.51
C LEU A 330 16.90 -14.09 7.09
N LYS A 331 17.16 -13.64 5.86
CA LYS A 331 18.47 -13.24 5.28
C LYS A 331 19.50 -14.36 5.08
N THR A 332 19.55 -15.35 5.95
CA THR A 332 20.50 -16.48 5.85
C THR A 332 19.84 -17.76 6.31
N PRO A 333 20.35 -18.95 5.92
CA PRO A 333 19.80 -20.23 6.37
C PRO A 333 19.77 -20.39 7.91
N ASP A 334 20.74 -19.82 8.62
CA ASP A 334 20.83 -19.83 10.09
C ASP A 334 20.31 -18.50 10.70
N GLY A 335 19.57 -17.70 9.94
CA GLY A 335 19.04 -16.41 10.35
C GLY A 335 17.90 -16.54 11.36
N PRO A 336 17.37 -15.41 11.85
CA PRO A 336 16.20 -15.39 12.74
C PRO A 336 15.01 -16.11 12.11
N ALA A 337 14.38 -17.03 12.87
CA ALA A 337 13.23 -17.81 12.43
C ALA A 337 11.97 -16.94 12.42
N LEU A 338 11.18 -16.98 11.34
CA LEU A 338 9.89 -16.35 11.23
C LEU A 338 8.85 -17.08 12.08
N LYS A 339 8.13 -16.34 12.91
CA LYS A 339 6.94 -16.82 13.60
C LYS A 339 5.71 -16.43 12.79
N PHE A 340 5.16 -17.35 12.02
CA PHE A 340 3.95 -17.10 11.24
C PHE A 340 2.72 -16.87 12.14
N ILE A 341 1.91 -15.91 11.76
CA ILE A 341 0.68 -15.53 12.44
C ILE A 341 -0.47 -15.45 11.41
N PRO A 342 -1.73 -15.75 11.80
CA PRO A 342 -2.85 -15.80 10.86
C PRO A 342 -3.07 -14.47 10.13
N LEU A 343 -3.42 -14.56 8.86
CA LEU A 343 -4.02 -13.45 8.10
C LEU A 343 -5.51 -13.32 8.44
N PRO A 344 -6.13 -12.15 8.22
CA PRO A 344 -7.57 -11.97 8.47
C PRO A 344 -8.47 -12.60 7.39
N TYR A 345 -7.89 -13.36 6.46
CA TYR A 345 -8.57 -14.11 5.42
C TYR A 345 -7.89 -15.47 5.19
N ASP A 346 -8.65 -16.44 4.69
CA ASP A 346 -8.15 -17.79 4.44
C ASP A 346 -7.29 -17.83 3.16
N ILE A 347 -6.17 -18.55 3.25
CA ILE A 347 -5.33 -18.90 2.10
C ILE A 347 -5.73 -20.33 1.68
N THR A 348 -6.61 -20.43 0.69
CA THR A 348 -7.03 -21.73 0.10
C THR A 348 -6.22 -22.07 -1.14
#